data_26111d22738364878d17a3c070ebc801
#
_entry.id   26111d22738364878d17a3c070ebc801
#
_cell.length_a   1.000
_cell.length_b   1.000
_cell.length_c   1.000
_cell.angle_alpha   90.00
_cell.angle_beta   90.00
_cell.angle_gamma   90.00
#
_symmetry.space_group_name_H-M   'P 1'
#
loop_
_entity.id
_entity.type
_entity.pdbx_description
1 polymer ?
#
loop_
_entity_poly.entity_id
_entity_poly.type
_entity_poly.pdbx_seq_one_letter_code
_entity_poly.pdbx_strand_id
1 'polypeptide(L)'
;MKRVALTLVVTGLCTAYILWKIDLGKTGHVLATAGIGWWLLSLGIMAASVFPMAWRWQRLLAARGVHDSLTRLVRTYFVGYAAGQVLPTALGGDASRIYETVRRHEGSGGAAAGTVLLERALGGVATLVLAAAGFALAVGRYDVGGYLWVELAFVVGSVVLGVLLFSARLHPLLQRTRPLLRLLRVDRQLRDVYVAVHSFRSDAPLLIGMFALTLVVQAVRVLAIWAAGKAVGVDLSPRPYYVMGPLLFLVMLVPFTVNGLAVRESFFVSFLGGLGVSADRAFSTGFLFFVVTIALAVPGVAIILREGIRRR
;
A
#
# COMPACT_ATOMS: atom_id res chain seq x y z
N MET A 1 7.51 25.27 5.31
CA MET A 1 8.37 25.15 6.50
C MET A 1 7.78 24.19 7.55
N LYS A 2 6.56 24.36 8.09
CA LYS A 2 5.99 23.49 9.15
C LYS A 2 5.95 21.98 8.79
N ARG A 3 5.61 21.61 7.54
CA ARG A 3 5.59 20.20 7.10
C ARG A 3 6.98 19.57 7.05
N VAL A 4 7.98 20.29 6.54
CA VAL A 4 9.37 19.80 6.49
C VAL A 4 9.92 19.59 7.90
N ALA A 5 9.69 20.55 8.80
CA ALA A 5 10.08 20.42 10.20
C ALA A 5 9.42 19.20 10.86
N LEU A 6 8.11 19.00 10.67
CA LEU A 6 7.39 17.83 11.20
C LEU A 6 7.97 16.51 10.64
N THR A 7 8.24 16.46 9.33
CA THR A 7 8.88 15.28 8.69
C THR A 7 10.23 14.98 9.33
N LEU A 8 11.09 15.99 9.51
CA LEU A 8 12.40 15.81 10.12
C LEU A 8 12.29 15.35 11.58
N VAL A 9 11.37 15.93 12.36
CA VAL A 9 11.15 15.54 13.76
C VAL A 9 10.66 14.08 13.82
N VAL A 10 9.64 13.70 13.07
CA VAL A 10 9.10 12.33 13.07
C VAL A 10 10.16 11.33 12.61
N THR A 11 10.85 11.61 11.50
CA THR A 11 11.93 10.75 11.02
C THR A 11 13.05 10.63 12.05
N GLY A 12 13.46 11.75 12.67
CA GLY A 12 14.49 11.75 13.71
C GLY A 12 14.11 10.94 14.95
N LEU A 13 12.87 11.10 15.45
CA LEU A 13 12.36 10.32 16.58
C LEU A 13 12.28 8.82 16.27
N CYS A 14 11.78 8.46 15.09
CA CYS A 14 11.72 7.06 14.67
C CYS A 14 13.13 6.47 14.51
N THR A 15 14.07 7.23 13.93
CA THR A 15 15.47 6.79 13.80
C THR A 15 16.12 6.62 15.15
N ALA A 16 15.95 7.57 16.08
CA ALA A 16 16.46 7.46 17.44
C ALA A 16 15.89 6.24 18.17
N TYR A 17 14.57 5.98 18.03
CA TYR A 17 13.92 4.79 18.58
C TYR A 17 14.54 3.50 18.02
N ILE A 18 14.77 3.44 16.70
CA ILE A 18 15.41 2.27 16.06
C ILE A 18 16.80 2.07 16.62
N LEU A 19 17.66 3.11 16.58
CA LEU A 19 19.05 3.04 17.05
C LEU A 19 19.17 2.68 18.53
N TRP A 20 18.18 3.04 19.35
CA TRP A 20 18.12 2.64 20.75
C TRP A 20 17.75 1.16 20.93
N LYS A 21 16.97 0.59 20.02
CA LYS A 21 16.44 -0.78 20.12
C LYS A 21 17.32 -1.83 19.45
N ILE A 22 18.06 -1.47 18.39
CA ILE A 22 18.86 -2.40 17.61
C ILE A 22 20.34 -2.34 17.97
N ASP A 23 21.01 -3.46 17.82
CA ASP A 23 22.47 -3.56 17.80
C ASP A 23 22.93 -3.59 16.34
N LEU A 24 23.67 -2.57 15.90
CA LEU A 24 24.12 -2.45 14.50
C LEU A 24 24.99 -3.63 14.07
N GLY A 25 25.82 -4.17 14.97
CA GLY A 25 26.66 -5.34 14.67
C GLY A 25 25.83 -6.60 14.46
N LYS A 26 24.87 -6.86 15.36
CA LYS A 26 23.94 -8.00 15.24
C LYS A 26 23.03 -7.86 14.03
N THR A 27 22.50 -6.66 13.78
CA THR A 27 21.67 -6.36 12.61
C THR A 27 22.45 -6.64 11.32
N GLY A 28 23.71 -6.17 11.24
CA GLY A 28 24.58 -6.44 10.09
C GLY A 28 24.81 -7.93 9.89
N HIS A 29 25.05 -8.69 10.95
CA HIS A 29 25.20 -10.15 10.88
C HIS A 29 23.90 -10.84 10.42
N VAL A 30 22.74 -10.46 10.96
CA VAL A 30 21.43 -10.99 10.55
C VAL A 30 21.18 -10.75 9.06
N LEU A 31 21.50 -9.56 8.55
CA LEU A 31 21.37 -9.25 7.13
C LEU A 31 22.35 -10.03 6.26
N ALA A 32 23.62 -10.19 6.71
CA ALA A 32 24.64 -10.93 5.99
C ALA A 32 24.33 -12.44 5.90
N THR A 33 23.64 -12.98 6.90
CA THR A 33 23.23 -14.40 6.96
C THR A 33 21.80 -14.64 6.48
N ALA A 34 21.16 -13.62 5.92
CA ALA A 34 19.78 -13.74 5.46
C ALA A 34 19.61 -14.82 4.38
N GLY A 35 18.57 -15.63 4.51
CA GLY A 35 18.23 -16.69 3.57
C GLY A 35 17.77 -16.13 2.21
N ILE A 36 18.67 -16.10 1.23
CA ILE A 36 18.40 -15.53 -0.11
C ILE A 36 17.17 -16.15 -0.78
N GLY A 37 16.89 -17.44 -0.58
CA GLY A 37 15.72 -18.11 -1.16
C GLY A 37 14.40 -17.52 -0.67
N TRP A 38 14.30 -17.20 0.62
CA TRP A 38 13.12 -16.55 1.18
C TRP A 38 12.97 -15.10 0.71
N TRP A 39 14.09 -14.39 0.58
CA TRP A 39 14.06 -13.03 0.02
C TRP A 39 13.65 -13.03 -1.45
N LEU A 40 14.14 -13.96 -2.26
CA LEU A 40 13.72 -14.12 -3.66
C LEU A 40 12.24 -14.53 -3.76
N LEU A 41 11.74 -15.34 -2.83
CA LEU A 41 10.30 -15.65 -2.75
C LEU A 41 9.49 -14.38 -2.48
N SER A 42 9.91 -13.55 -1.52
CA SER A 42 9.28 -12.26 -1.24
C SER A 42 9.24 -11.37 -2.50
N LEU A 43 10.36 -11.22 -3.19
CA LEU A 43 10.47 -10.46 -4.43
C LEU A 43 9.61 -11.07 -5.54
N GLY A 44 9.62 -12.39 -5.69
CA GLY A 44 8.82 -13.12 -6.67
C GLY A 44 7.32 -12.92 -6.47
N ILE A 45 6.83 -12.99 -5.22
CA ILE A 45 5.42 -12.71 -4.87
C ILE A 45 5.07 -11.27 -5.26
N MET A 46 5.90 -10.30 -4.90
CA MET A 46 5.65 -8.89 -5.20
C MET A 46 5.68 -8.63 -6.71
N ALA A 47 6.65 -9.19 -7.44
CA ALA A 47 6.77 -9.06 -8.89
C ALA A 47 5.60 -9.74 -9.62
N ALA A 48 5.24 -10.96 -9.22
CA ALA A 48 4.11 -11.69 -9.79
C ALA A 48 2.78 -10.94 -9.57
N SER A 49 2.62 -10.25 -8.43
CA SER A 49 1.41 -9.47 -8.13
C SER A 49 1.17 -8.32 -9.11
N VAL A 50 2.21 -7.86 -9.83
CA VAL A 50 2.08 -6.78 -10.82
C VAL A 50 1.18 -7.20 -11.99
N PHE A 51 1.23 -8.47 -12.41
CA PHE A 51 0.44 -8.97 -13.54
C PHE A 51 -1.07 -8.92 -13.28
N PRO A 52 -1.63 -9.49 -12.20
CA PRO A 52 -3.04 -9.38 -11.90
C PRO A 52 -3.48 -7.93 -11.63
N MET A 53 -2.62 -7.08 -11.05
CA MET A 53 -2.92 -5.66 -10.88
C MET A 53 -3.02 -4.95 -12.23
N ALA A 54 -2.10 -5.19 -13.17
CA ALA A 54 -2.13 -4.63 -14.52
C ALA A 54 -3.34 -5.15 -15.31
N TRP A 55 -3.66 -6.45 -15.19
CA TRP A 55 -4.84 -7.04 -15.82
C TRP A 55 -6.14 -6.44 -15.26
N ARG A 56 -6.25 -6.26 -13.94
CA ARG A 56 -7.38 -5.55 -13.32
C ARG A 56 -7.55 -4.16 -13.92
N TRP A 57 -6.48 -3.39 -14.01
CA TRP A 57 -6.51 -2.05 -14.57
C TRP A 57 -6.87 -2.04 -16.05
N GLN A 58 -6.37 -3.01 -16.83
CA GLN A 58 -6.76 -3.21 -18.23
C GLN A 58 -8.28 -3.38 -18.38
N ARG A 59 -8.90 -4.21 -17.52
CA ARG A 59 -10.36 -4.44 -17.55
C ARG A 59 -11.14 -3.18 -17.19
N LEU A 60 -10.68 -2.42 -16.21
CA LEU A 60 -11.30 -1.16 -15.81
C LEU A 60 -11.16 -0.08 -16.89
N LEU A 61 -10.02 0.03 -17.55
CA LEU A 61 -9.81 0.94 -18.69
C LEU A 61 -10.68 0.55 -19.88
N ALA A 62 -10.73 -0.73 -20.23
CA ALA A 62 -11.56 -1.23 -21.34
C ALA A 62 -13.05 -0.94 -21.12
N ALA A 63 -13.57 -1.05 -19.90
CA ALA A 63 -14.94 -0.66 -19.53
C ALA A 63 -15.19 0.85 -19.71
N ARG A 64 -14.15 1.64 -19.93
CA ARG A 64 -14.20 3.10 -20.23
C ARG A 64 -13.78 3.42 -21.67
N GLY A 65 -13.75 2.42 -22.54
CA GLY A 65 -13.39 2.59 -23.94
C GLY A 65 -11.89 2.79 -24.20
N VAL A 66 -11.03 2.66 -23.19
CA VAL A 66 -9.58 2.77 -23.35
C VAL A 66 -8.96 1.38 -23.43
N HIS A 67 -8.51 0.99 -24.62
CA HIS A 67 -7.96 -0.33 -24.89
C HIS A 67 -6.42 -0.24 -24.97
N ASP A 68 -5.73 -0.92 -24.06
CA ASP A 68 -4.27 -1.01 -24.07
C ASP A 68 -3.83 -2.47 -23.82
N SER A 69 -2.63 -2.82 -24.29
CA SER A 69 -2.12 -4.18 -24.11
C SER A 69 -1.65 -4.41 -22.68
N LEU A 70 -1.83 -5.64 -22.15
CA LEU A 70 -1.41 -6.02 -20.82
C LEU A 70 0.08 -5.74 -20.60
N THR A 71 0.93 -6.08 -21.58
CA THR A 71 2.38 -5.84 -21.52
C THR A 71 2.72 -4.37 -21.30
N ARG A 72 2.02 -3.45 -21.99
CA ARG A 72 2.22 -2.01 -21.79
C ARG A 72 1.79 -1.57 -20.39
N LEU A 73 0.67 -2.06 -19.90
CA LEU A 73 0.17 -1.73 -18.56
C LEU A 73 1.11 -2.28 -17.48
N VAL A 74 1.65 -3.50 -17.63
CA VAL A 74 2.69 -4.04 -16.74
C VAL A 74 3.92 -3.12 -16.73
N ARG A 75 4.40 -2.69 -17.90
CA ARG A 75 5.49 -1.69 -17.99
C ARG A 75 5.14 -0.40 -17.28
N THR A 76 3.92 0.11 -17.45
CA THR A 76 3.43 1.32 -16.79
C THR A 76 3.38 1.15 -15.26
N TYR A 77 3.06 -0.04 -14.75
CA TYR A 77 3.15 -0.34 -13.31
C TYR A 77 4.58 -0.27 -12.80
N PHE A 78 5.56 -0.85 -13.51
CA PHE A 78 6.97 -0.76 -13.11
C PHE A 78 7.48 0.68 -13.14
N VAL A 79 7.11 1.48 -14.14
CA VAL A 79 7.38 2.92 -14.17
C VAL A 79 6.73 3.61 -12.98
N GLY A 80 5.51 3.22 -12.61
CA GLY A 80 4.82 3.71 -11.41
C GLY A 80 5.57 3.39 -10.11
N TYR A 81 6.11 2.17 -9.98
CA TYR A 81 6.96 1.81 -8.83
C TYR A 81 8.24 2.66 -8.77
N ALA A 82 8.90 2.88 -9.91
CA ALA A 82 10.09 3.75 -9.97
C ALA A 82 9.75 5.21 -9.59
N ALA A 83 8.68 5.77 -10.15
CA ALA A 83 8.22 7.12 -9.81
C ALA A 83 7.83 7.25 -8.34
N GLY A 84 7.20 6.21 -7.75
CA GLY A 84 6.82 6.17 -6.35
C GLY A 84 7.99 6.16 -5.37
N GLN A 85 9.18 5.70 -5.79
CA GLN A 85 10.39 5.76 -4.95
C GLN A 85 11.02 7.16 -4.90
N VAL A 86 10.85 7.95 -5.97
CA VAL A 86 11.48 9.27 -6.10
C VAL A 86 10.55 10.40 -5.65
N LEU A 87 9.26 10.28 -5.98
CA LEU A 87 8.28 11.32 -5.67
C LEU A 87 7.86 11.24 -4.20
N PRO A 88 7.89 12.36 -3.46
CA PRO A 88 7.60 12.37 -2.02
C PRO A 88 6.10 12.27 -1.70
N THR A 89 5.32 11.64 -2.57
CA THR A 89 3.88 11.48 -2.39
C THR A 89 3.47 10.04 -2.69
N ALA A 90 2.55 9.50 -1.90
CA ALA A 90 1.90 8.20 -2.15
C ALA A 90 1.16 8.15 -3.51
N LEU A 91 1.01 9.30 -4.18
CA LEU A 91 0.33 9.45 -5.47
C LEU A 91 1.29 9.45 -6.66
N GLY A 92 2.62 9.49 -6.43
CA GLY A 92 3.61 9.63 -7.50
C GLY A 92 3.53 8.52 -8.55
N GLY A 93 3.38 7.29 -8.11
CA GLY A 93 3.21 6.13 -8.98
C GLY A 93 1.91 6.18 -9.78
N ASP A 94 0.81 6.62 -9.19
CA ASP A 94 -0.47 6.72 -9.87
C ASP A 94 -0.49 7.89 -10.88
N ALA A 95 0.10 9.02 -10.52
CA ALA A 95 0.24 10.15 -11.42
C ALA A 95 1.03 9.77 -12.68
N SER A 96 2.11 8.98 -12.54
CA SER A 96 2.88 8.47 -13.67
C SER A 96 2.07 7.52 -14.54
N ARG A 97 1.23 6.66 -13.95
CA ARG A 97 0.34 5.74 -14.69
C ARG A 97 -0.71 6.49 -15.49
N ILE A 98 -1.35 7.50 -14.88
CA ILE A 98 -2.31 8.38 -15.56
C ILE A 98 -1.62 9.12 -16.71
N TYR A 99 -0.48 9.73 -16.46
CA TYR A 99 0.29 10.46 -17.47
C TYR A 99 0.66 9.58 -18.67
N GLU A 100 1.20 8.38 -18.42
CA GLU A 100 1.56 7.44 -19.48
C GLU A 100 0.36 6.99 -20.32
N THR A 101 -0.82 6.86 -19.71
CA THR A 101 -2.06 6.50 -20.41
C THR A 101 -2.57 7.65 -21.26
N VAL A 102 -2.65 8.86 -20.70
CA VAL A 102 -3.10 10.07 -21.40
C VAL A 102 -2.22 10.37 -22.60
N ARG A 103 -0.91 10.19 -22.45
CA ARG A 103 0.04 10.42 -23.53
C ARG A 103 -0.15 9.48 -24.74
N ARG A 104 -0.68 8.26 -24.49
CA ARG A 104 -0.95 7.26 -25.54
C ARG A 104 -2.36 7.34 -26.13
N HIS A 105 -3.32 7.78 -25.32
CA HIS A 105 -4.72 7.85 -25.66
C HIS A 105 -5.26 9.25 -25.37
N GLU A 106 -5.24 10.12 -26.38
CA GLU A 106 -5.75 11.48 -26.24
C GLU A 106 -7.21 11.48 -25.73
N GLY A 107 -7.52 12.40 -24.82
CA GLY A 107 -8.85 12.49 -24.20
C GLY A 107 -9.15 11.47 -23.10
N SER A 108 -8.26 10.49 -22.83
CA SER A 108 -8.50 9.44 -21.82
C SER A 108 -8.28 9.87 -20.36
N GLY A 109 -7.94 11.14 -20.09
CA GLY A 109 -7.56 11.61 -18.77
C GLY A 109 -8.59 11.32 -17.67
N GLY A 110 -9.88 11.55 -17.97
CA GLY A 110 -10.98 11.24 -17.05
C GLY A 110 -11.11 9.75 -16.76
N ALA A 111 -11.00 8.91 -17.80
CA ALA A 111 -11.08 7.46 -17.69
C ALA A 111 -9.88 6.91 -16.89
N ALA A 112 -8.66 7.35 -17.22
CA ALA A 112 -7.45 6.92 -16.51
C ALA A 112 -7.49 7.31 -15.03
N ALA A 113 -7.80 8.56 -14.71
CA ALA A 113 -7.90 9.03 -13.33
C ALA A 113 -9.03 8.31 -12.57
N GLY A 114 -10.22 8.18 -13.17
CA GLY A 114 -11.36 7.50 -12.57
C GLY A 114 -11.08 6.03 -12.25
N THR A 115 -10.40 5.30 -13.16
CA THR A 115 -10.04 3.90 -12.91
C THR A 115 -8.98 3.76 -11.82
N VAL A 116 -7.99 4.65 -11.74
CA VAL A 116 -6.99 4.65 -10.65
C VAL A 116 -7.66 4.95 -9.30
N LEU A 117 -8.59 5.91 -9.25
CA LEU A 117 -9.36 6.20 -8.03
C LEU A 117 -10.22 5.00 -7.61
N LEU A 118 -10.87 4.33 -8.57
CA LEU A 118 -11.63 3.11 -8.30
C LEU A 118 -10.73 2.00 -7.75
N GLU A 119 -9.54 1.78 -8.32
CA GLU A 119 -8.57 0.82 -7.80
C GLU A 119 -8.18 1.13 -6.35
N ARG A 120 -7.99 2.40 -6.00
CA ARG A 120 -7.72 2.83 -4.63
C ARG A 120 -8.90 2.55 -3.69
N ALA A 121 -10.13 2.81 -4.15
CA ALA A 121 -11.33 2.51 -3.37
C ALA A 121 -11.47 1.00 -3.12
N LEU A 122 -11.34 0.17 -4.16
CA LEU A 122 -11.35 -1.30 -4.05
C LEU A 122 -10.23 -1.79 -3.14
N GLY A 123 -9.02 -1.21 -3.27
CA GLY A 123 -7.88 -1.50 -2.41
C GLY A 123 -8.14 -1.17 -0.93
N GLY A 124 -8.74 -0.02 -0.66
CA GLY A 124 -9.13 0.39 0.69
C GLY A 124 -10.14 -0.58 1.32
N VAL A 125 -11.21 -0.93 0.58
CA VAL A 125 -12.22 -1.89 1.07
C VAL A 125 -11.60 -3.29 1.27
N ALA A 126 -10.72 -3.73 0.37
CA ALA A 126 -10.03 -5.02 0.51
C ALA A 126 -9.10 -5.01 1.75
N THR A 127 -8.43 -3.90 2.04
CA THR A 127 -7.62 -3.74 3.26
C THR A 127 -8.48 -3.88 4.52
N LEU A 128 -9.69 -3.30 4.53
CA LEU A 128 -10.62 -3.43 5.65
C LEU A 128 -11.09 -4.87 5.86
N VAL A 129 -11.40 -5.57 4.77
CA VAL A 129 -11.79 -6.99 4.85
C VAL A 129 -10.63 -7.83 5.38
N LEU A 130 -9.40 -7.57 4.93
CA LEU A 130 -8.21 -8.26 5.44
C LEU A 130 -7.93 -7.91 6.90
N ALA A 131 -8.13 -6.66 7.31
CA ALA A 131 -8.01 -6.24 8.69
C ALA A 131 -9.01 -6.99 9.59
N ALA A 132 -10.28 -7.07 9.18
CA ALA A 132 -11.29 -7.83 9.91
C ALA A 132 -10.95 -9.32 10.00
N ALA A 133 -10.47 -9.91 8.90
CA ALA A 133 -10.01 -11.30 8.88
C ALA A 133 -8.77 -11.50 9.77
N GLY A 134 -7.79 -10.60 9.69
CA GLY A 134 -6.59 -10.59 10.53
C GLY A 134 -6.95 -10.53 12.01
N PHE A 135 -7.84 -9.61 12.39
CA PHE A 135 -8.37 -9.50 13.74
C PHE A 135 -8.99 -10.84 14.21
N ALA A 136 -9.88 -11.42 13.41
CA ALA A 136 -10.53 -12.69 13.75
C ALA A 136 -9.53 -13.87 13.88
N LEU A 137 -8.42 -13.85 13.12
CA LEU A 137 -7.36 -14.85 13.20
C LEU A 137 -6.43 -14.67 14.40
N ALA A 138 -6.31 -13.44 14.91
CA ALA A 138 -5.34 -13.08 15.94
C ALA A 138 -5.97 -13.03 17.34
N VAL A 139 -7.25 -12.65 17.46
CA VAL A 139 -7.92 -12.51 18.74
C VAL A 139 -7.89 -13.83 19.53
N GLY A 140 -7.44 -13.75 20.79
CA GLY A 140 -7.31 -14.90 21.68
C GLY A 140 -6.17 -15.89 21.37
N ARG A 141 -5.32 -15.59 20.36
CA ARG A 141 -4.20 -16.45 19.95
C ARG A 141 -2.83 -15.78 20.01
N TYR A 142 -2.80 -14.47 19.85
CA TYR A 142 -1.57 -13.68 19.86
C TYR A 142 -1.76 -12.50 20.78
N ASP A 143 -0.81 -12.29 21.66
CA ASP A 143 -0.74 -11.07 22.47
C ASP A 143 0.00 -10.00 21.66
N VAL A 144 -0.71 -9.34 20.76
CA VAL A 144 -0.22 -8.18 20.00
C VAL A 144 -0.58 -6.87 20.73
N GLY A 145 -0.92 -6.94 22.00
CA GLY A 145 -1.20 -5.80 22.86
C GLY A 145 -2.27 -4.87 22.28
N GLY A 146 -1.98 -3.54 22.31
CA GLY A 146 -2.90 -2.51 21.82
C GLY A 146 -3.16 -2.53 20.29
N TYR A 147 -2.37 -3.25 19.49
CA TYR A 147 -2.54 -3.24 18.03
C TYR A 147 -3.87 -3.83 17.56
N LEU A 148 -4.40 -4.83 18.25
CA LEU A 148 -5.75 -5.37 17.94
C LEU A 148 -6.84 -4.31 18.11
N TRP A 149 -6.73 -3.49 19.13
CA TRP A 149 -7.68 -2.40 19.37
C TRP A 149 -7.54 -1.29 18.31
N VAL A 150 -6.32 -0.98 17.89
CA VAL A 150 -6.06 -0.05 16.79
C VAL A 150 -6.67 -0.57 15.49
N GLU A 151 -6.49 -1.87 15.20
CA GLU A 151 -7.07 -2.50 14.01
C GLU A 151 -8.60 -2.51 14.05
N LEU A 152 -9.19 -2.87 15.20
CA LEU A 152 -10.64 -2.83 15.40
C LEU A 152 -11.18 -1.40 15.24
N ALA A 153 -10.54 -0.41 15.85
CA ALA A 153 -10.94 0.99 15.71
C ALA A 153 -10.85 1.47 14.25
N PHE A 154 -9.82 1.03 13.50
CA PHE A 154 -9.68 1.30 12.08
C PHE A 154 -10.81 0.67 11.25
N VAL A 155 -11.11 -0.61 11.46
CA VAL A 155 -12.19 -1.31 10.76
C VAL A 155 -13.53 -0.65 11.05
N VAL A 156 -13.85 -0.46 12.33
CA VAL A 156 -15.11 0.17 12.76
C VAL A 156 -15.21 1.61 12.22
N GLY A 157 -14.17 2.41 12.40
CA GLY A 157 -14.14 3.80 11.93
C GLY A 157 -14.32 3.90 10.41
N SER A 158 -13.71 3.00 9.65
CA SER A 158 -13.81 2.98 8.20
C SER A 158 -15.18 2.48 7.72
N VAL A 159 -15.76 1.48 8.38
CA VAL A 159 -17.13 1.02 8.11
C VAL A 159 -18.13 2.15 8.41
N VAL A 160 -18.00 2.81 9.56
CA VAL A 160 -18.85 3.96 9.91
C VAL A 160 -18.71 5.07 8.88
N LEU A 161 -17.49 5.43 8.50
CA LEU A 161 -17.23 6.43 7.47
C LEU A 161 -17.82 6.02 6.11
N GLY A 162 -17.68 4.76 5.72
CA GLY A 162 -18.28 4.21 4.50
C GLY A 162 -19.82 4.32 4.52
N VAL A 163 -20.44 3.89 5.62
CA VAL A 163 -21.90 4.00 5.79
C VAL A 163 -22.34 5.47 5.73
N LEU A 164 -21.65 6.37 6.40
CA LEU A 164 -21.95 7.80 6.38
C LEU A 164 -21.83 8.40 4.97
N LEU A 165 -20.82 8.01 4.20
CA LEU A 165 -20.56 8.54 2.85
C LEU A 165 -21.54 8.02 1.80
N PHE A 166 -21.91 6.74 1.89
CA PHE A 166 -22.70 6.07 0.84
C PHE A 166 -24.17 5.90 1.19
N SER A 167 -24.58 6.13 2.45
CA SER A 167 -25.98 6.03 2.85
C SER A 167 -26.76 7.30 2.46
N ALA A 168 -27.72 7.14 1.57
CA ALA A 168 -28.63 8.23 1.20
C ALA A 168 -29.45 8.77 2.40
N ARG A 169 -29.72 7.94 3.41
CA ARG A 169 -30.46 8.32 4.63
C ARG A 169 -29.64 9.22 5.56
N LEU A 170 -28.32 9.13 5.50
CA LEU A 170 -27.41 9.90 6.35
C LEU A 170 -26.84 11.14 5.65
N HIS A 171 -27.29 11.42 4.41
CA HIS A 171 -26.90 12.60 3.65
C HIS A 171 -27.10 13.93 4.39
N PRO A 172 -28.18 14.15 5.19
CA PRO A 172 -28.31 15.36 6.00
C PRO A 172 -27.25 15.50 7.10
N LEU A 173 -26.81 14.38 7.69
CA LEU A 173 -25.76 14.35 8.68
C LEU A 173 -24.39 14.71 8.07
N LEU A 174 -24.12 14.19 6.85
CA LEU A 174 -22.94 14.55 6.06
C LEU A 174 -22.89 16.03 5.69
N GLN A 175 -24.05 16.67 5.46
CA GLN A 175 -24.07 18.10 5.21
C GLN A 175 -23.63 18.91 6.45
N ARG A 176 -23.91 18.44 7.66
CA ARG A 176 -23.40 19.02 8.90
C ARG A 176 -21.89 18.82 9.09
N THR A 177 -21.33 17.72 8.61
CA THR A 177 -19.87 17.45 8.70
C THR A 177 -19.07 18.06 7.56
N ARG A 178 -19.72 18.60 6.51
CA ARG A 178 -19.03 19.28 5.38
C ARG A 178 -18.00 20.33 5.80
N PRO A 179 -18.26 21.21 6.80
CA PRO A 179 -17.23 22.16 7.21
C PRO A 179 -15.97 21.47 7.74
N LEU A 180 -16.12 20.37 8.49
CA LEU A 180 -14.99 19.56 8.98
C LEU A 180 -14.25 18.88 7.86
N LEU A 181 -14.96 18.28 6.89
CA LEU A 181 -14.36 17.62 5.71
C LEU A 181 -13.61 18.63 4.83
N ARG A 182 -14.12 19.86 4.69
CA ARG A 182 -13.44 20.97 3.99
C ARG A 182 -12.21 21.43 4.76
N LEU A 183 -12.29 21.52 6.09
CA LEU A 183 -11.14 21.85 6.94
C LEU A 183 -10.03 20.81 6.79
N LEU A 184 -10.38 19.54 6.69
CA LEU A 184 -9.46 18.42 6.45
C LEU A 184 -9.02 18.31 4.97
N ARG A 185 -9.60 19.12 4.06
CA ARG A 185 -9.33 19.13 2.61
C ARG A 185 -9.55 17.79 1.90
N VAL A 186 -10.42 16.93 2.43
CA VAL A 186 -10.72 15.60 1.88
C VAL A 186 -12.06 15.53 1.14
N ASP A 187 -12.89 16.55 1.19
CA ASP A 187 -14.21 16.62 0.55
C ASP A 187 -14.17 16.39 -0.95
N ARG A 188 -13.19 16.99 -1.64
CA ARG A 188 -12.99 16.83 -3.09
C ARG A 188 -12.58 15.40 -3.44
N GLN A 189 -11.62 14.83 -2.71
CA GLN A 189 -11.14 13.47 -2.94
C GLN A 189 -12.24 12.43 -2.72
N LEU A 190 -13.03 12.58 -1.66
CA LEU A 190 -14.18 11.70 -1.38
C LEU A 190 -15.25 11.78 -2.48
N ARG A 191 -15.52 12.97 -2.98
CA ARG A 191 -16.45 13.17 -4.10
C ARG A 191 -15.93 12.51 -5.38
N ASP A 192 -14.65 12.69 -5.69
CA ASP A 192 -14.04 12.11 -6.91
C ASP A 192 -14.06 10.58 -6.85
N VAL A 193 -13.76 9.98 -5.70
CA VAL A 193 -13.90 8.53 -5.46
C VAL A 193 -15.35 8.09 -5.62
N TYR A 194 -16.30 8.82 -5.02
CA TYR A 194 -17.72 8.50 -5.15
C TYR A 194 -18.19 8.51 -6.61
N VAL A 195 -17.83 9.55 -7.37
CA VAL A 195 -18.17 9.65 -8.80
C VAL A 195 -17.51 8.51 -9.59
N ALA A 196 -16.23 8.19 -9.31
CA ALA A 196 -15.53 7.09 -9.96
C ALA A 196 -16.23 5.75 -9.71
N VAL A 197 -16.56 5.44 -8.45
CA VAL A 197 -17.27 4.19 -8.10
C VAL A 197 -18.68 4.14 -8.73
N HIS A 198 -19.44 5.24 -8.62
CA HIS A 198 -20.80 5.31 -9.18
C HIS A 198 -20.84 5.19 -10.69
N SER A 199 -19.79 5.61 -11.37
CA SER A 199 -19.72 5.49 -12.81
C SER A 199 -19.66 4.03 -13.32
N PHE A 200 -19.30 3.07 -12.44
CA PHE A 200 -19.27 1.63 -12.73
C PHE A 200 -20.48 0.86 -12.17
N ARG A 201 -21.48 1.55 -11.63
CA ARG A 201 -22.64 0.90 -10.97
C ARG A 201 -23.42 -0.07 -11.86
N SER A 202 -23.40 0.16 -13.18
CA SER A 202 -24.03 -0.73 -14.18
C SER A 202 -23.27 -2.03 -14.39
N ASP A 203 -21.98 -2.09 -13.98
CA ASP A 203 -21.08 -3.22 -14.20
C ASP A 203 -20.76 -3.95 -12.88
N ALA A 204 -21.79 -4.25 -12.08
CA ALA A 204 -21.62 -4.90 -10.79
C ALA A 204 -20.81 -6.22 -10.86
N PRO A 205 -20.98 -7.11 -11.86
CA PRO A 205 -20.15 -8.31 -11.99
C PRO A 205 -18.66 -7.98 -12.17
N LEU A 206 -18.33 -6.95 -12.96
CA LEU A 206 -16.97 -6.47 -13.13
C LEU A 206 -16.39 -5.97 -11.77
N LEU A 207 -17.15 -5.15 -11.06
CA LEU A 207 -16.70 -4.62 -9.75
C LEU A 207 -16.44 -5.72 -8.74
N ILE A 208 -17.34 -6.70 -8.63
CA ILE A 208 -17.21 -7.85 -7.72
C ILE A 208 -15.97 -8.66 -8.10
N GLY A 209 -15.78 -8.97 -9.39
CA GLY A 209 -14.62 -9.70 -9.87
C GLY A 209 -13.30 -8.95 -9.59
N MET A 210 -13.28 -7.63 -9.84
CA MET A 210 -12.09 -6.80 -9.58
C MET A 210 -11.82 -6.64 -8.08
N PHE A 211 -12.85 -6.59 -7.25
CA PHE A 211 -12.71 -6.59 -5.79
C PHE A 211 -12.15 -7.92 -5.28
N ALA A 212 -12.71 -9.05 -5.71
CA ALA A 212 -12.22 -10.38 -5.34
C ALA A 212 -10.74 -10.56 -5.72
N LEU A 213 -10.38 -10.17 -6.95
CA LEU A 213 -8.98 -10.18 -7.38
C LEU A 213 -8.09 -9.28 -6.51
N THR A 214 -8.58 -8.09 -6.15
CA THR A 214 -7.84 -7.17 -5.27
C THR A 214 -7.59 -7.79 -3.90
N LEU A 215 -8.61 -8.42 -3.33
CA LEU A 215 -8.51 -9.09 -2.03
C LEU A 215 -7.48 -10.22 -2.06
N VAL A 216 -7.53 -11.09 -3.09
CA VAL A 216 -6.56 -12.17 -3.28
C VAL A 216 -5.15 -11.63 -3.45
N VAL A 217 -4.96 -10.63 -4.30
CA VAL A 217 -3.63 -10.02 -4.52
C VAL A 217 -3.08 -9.42 -3.23
N GLN A 218 -3.89 -8.71 -2.46
CA GLN A 218 -3.44 -8.13 -1.17
C GLN A 218 -3.12 -9.23 -0.15
N ALA A 219 -3.96 -10.28 -0.05
CA ALA A 219 -3.70 -11.40 0.83
C ALA A 219 -2.38 -12.11 0.50
N VAL A 220 -2.10 -12.33 -0.79
CA VAL A 220 -0.84 -12.91 -1.26
C VAL A 220 0.36 -11.99 -0.97
N ARG A 221 0.20 -10.66 -1.12
CA ARG A 221 1.26 -9.70 -0.81
C ARG A 221 1.64 -9.63 0.67
N VAL A 222 0.72 -9.94 1.58
CA VAL A 222 1.04 -10.12 3.02
C VAL A 222 2.06 -11.25 3.20
N LEU A 223 1.96 -12.32 2.40
CA LEU A 223 2.94 -13.43 2.44
C LEU A 223 4.34 -13.00 1.98
N ALA A 224 4.46 -11.95 1.17
CA ALA A 224 5.78 -11.40 0.84
C ALA A 224 6.46 -10.78 2.07
N ILE A 225 5.71 -10.11 2.94
CA ILE A 225 6.24 -9.58 4.21
C ILE A 225 6.66 -10.73 5.12
N TRP A 226 5.84 -11.77 5.23
CA TRP A 226 6.16 -12.97 5.99
C TRP A 226 7.43 -13.66 5.47
N ALA A 227 7.57 -13.82 4.15
CA ALA A 227 8.76 -14.39 3.54
C ALA A 227 10.02 -13.56 3.81
N ALA A 228 9.93 -12.21 3.83
CA ALA A 228 11.03 -11.35 4.27
C ALA A 228 11.42 -11.60 5.73
N GLY A 229 10.44 -11.87 6.62
CA GLY A 229 10.70 -12.29 7.99
C GLY A 229 11.40 -13.65 8.08
N LYS A 230 10.95 -14.62 7.30
CA LYS A 230 11.62 -15.93 7.21
C LYS A 230 13.06 -15.83 6.73
N ALA A 231 13.36 -14.89 5.82
CA ALA A 231 14.72 -14.67 5.33
C ALA A 231 15.70 -14.30 6.46
N VAL A 232 15.25 -13.63 7.51
CA VAL A 232 16.07 -13.24 8.68
C VAL A 232 15.85 -14.12 9.90
N GLY A 233 15.26 -15.30 9.72
CA GLY A 233 15.08 -16.30 10.76
C GLY A 233 13.97 -15.97 11.77
N VAL A 234 12.96 -15.18 11.37
CA VAL A 234 11.74 -14.97 12.18
C VAL A 234 10.85 -16.21 12.05
N ASP A 235 10.70 -16.95 13.16
CA ASP A 235 9.91 -18.19 13.17
C ASP A 235 8.47 -17.95 13.64
N LEU A 236 7.75 -17.12 12.89
CA LEU A 236 6.33 -16.89 13.07
C LEU A 236 5.52 -17.50 11.92
N SER A 237 4.28 -17.93 12.21
CA SER A 237 3.31 -18.30 11.18
C SER A 237 2.88 -17.07 10.37
N PRO A 238 2.23 -17.25 9.20
CA PRO A 238 1.72 -16.11 8.42
C PRO A 238 0.63 -15.30 9.11
N ARG A 239 -0.08 -15.88 10.09
CA ARG A 239 -1.29 -15.29 10.71
C ARG A 239 -1.10 -13.87 11.27
N PRO A 240 -0.10 -13.59 12.15
CA PRO A 240 0.10 -12.23 12.66
C PRO A 240 0.42 -11.22 11.57
N TYR A 241 0.96 -11.64 10.44
CA TYR A 241 1.22 -10.73 9.32
C TYR A 241 -0.06 -10.24 8.63
N TYR A 242 -1.19 -10.96 8.77
CA TYR A 242 -2.50 -10.48 8.30
C TYR A 242 -3.10 -9.39 9.20
N VAL A 243 -2.67 -9.28 10.45
CA VAL A 243 -2.89 -8.10 11.31
C VAL A 243 -1.92 -6.98 10.91
N MET A 244 -0.64 -7.33 10.77
CA MET A 244 0.43 -6.38 10.48
C MET A 244 0.26 -5.68 9.12
N GLY A 245 -0.20 -6.38 8.07
CA GLY A 245 -0.33 -5.84 6.72
C GLY A 245 -1.28 -4.64 6.63
N PRO A 246 -2.54 -4.74 7.08
CA PRO A 246 -3.46 -3.61 7.14
C PRO A 246 -2.94 -2.45 8.00
N LEU A 247 -2.36 -2.75 9.16
CA LEU A 247 -1.77 -1.72 10.04
C LEU A 247 -0.58 -1.03 9.38
N LEU A 248 0.27 -1.78 8.67
CA LEU A 248 1.36 -1.20 7.88
C LEU A 248 0.82 -0.23 6.81
N PHE A 249 -0.30 -0.58 6.17
CA PHE A 249 -0.96 0.33 5.23
C PHE A 249 -1.34 1.65 5.90
N LEU A 250 -1.92 1.61 7.10
CA LEU A 250 -2.24 2.82 7.88
C LEU A 250 -1.01 3.66 8.20
N VAL A 251 0.05 3.00 8.67
CA VAL A 251 1.33 3.65 8.97
C VAL A 251 1.90 4.34 7.74
N MET A 252 1.80 3.71 6.57
CA MET A 252 2.30 4.26 5.31
C MET A 252 1.41 5.37 4.72
N LEU A 253 0.16 5.53 5.18
CA LEU A 253 -0.69 6.67 4.80
C LEU A 253 -0.24 7.98 5.44
N VAL A 254 0.52 7.92 6.52
CA VAL A 254 0.99 9.10 7.26
C VAL A 254 2.05 9.84 6.44
N PRO A 255 1.80 11.08 5.95
CA PRO A 255 2.66 11.75 4.97
C PRO A 255 3.83 12.49 5.63
N PHE A 256 4.37 11.96 6.74
CA PHE A 256 5.41 12.64 7.53
C PHE A 256 6.82 12.14 7.27
N THR A 257 7.00 11.18 6.35
CA THR A 257 8.32 10.66 6.00
C THR A 257 8.43 10.40 4.51
N VAL A 258 9.65 10.42 3.98
CA VAL A 258 9.93 10.05 2.60
C VAL A 258 9.79 8.53 2.47
N ASN A 259 8.79 8.07 1.72
CA ASN A 259 8.49 6.65 1.47
C ASN A 259 8.37 5.78 2.75
N GLY A 260 7.93 6.38 3.88
CA GLY A 260 7.77 5.66 5.15
C GLY A 260 9.07 5.27 5.85
N LEU A 261 10.21 5.77 5.40
CA LEU A 261 11.53 5.45 5.98
C LEU A 261 11.54 5.77 7.48
N ALA A 262 12.16 4.94 8.27
CA ALA A 262 12.21 4.93 9.72
C ALA A 262 10.86 4.63 10.41
N VAL A 263 9.74 5.19 9.94
CA VAL A 263 8.41 4.91 10.51
C VAL A 263 7.99 3.47 10.26
N ARG A 264 8.20 2.97 9.06
CA ARG A 264 7.94 1.56 8.73
C ARG A 264 8.81 0.63 9.58
N GLU A 265 10.12 0.86 9.65
CA GLU A 265 11.05 0.03 10.42
C GLU A 265 10.71 0.07 11.91
N SER A 266 10.38 1.24 12.47
CA SER A 266 9.90 1.38 13.84
C SER A 266 8.64 0.56 14.10
N PHE A 267 7.70 0.55 13.14
CA PHE A 267 6.48 -0.26 13.22
C PHE A 267 6.82 -1.76 13.24
N PHE A 268 7.73 -2.22 12.37
CA PHE A 268 8.18 -3.62 12.39
C PHE A 268 8.81 -3.99 13.73
N VAL A 269 9.71 -3.16 14.26
CA VAL A 269 10.36 -3.39 15.56
C VAL A 269 9.34 -3.44 16.69
N SER A 270 8.37 -2.54 16.69
CA SER A 270 7.34 -2.49 17.74
C SER A 270 6.36 -3.66 17.63
N PHE A 271 5.82 -3.95 16.43
CA PHE A 271 4.83 -5.00 16.23
C PHE A 271 5.41 -6.40 16.44
N LEU A 272 6.50 -6.73 15.75
CA LEU A 272 7.14 -8.04 15.86
C LEU A 272 7.80 -8.23 17.24
N GLY A 273 8.31 -7.14 17.83
CA GLY A 273 8.83 -7.15 19.21
C GLY A 273 7.78 -7.54 20.24
N GLY A 274 6.53 -7.10 20.06
CA GLY A 274 5.37 -7.54 20.87
C GLY A 274 5.09 -9.04 20.76
N LEU A 275 5.55 -9.69 19.68
CA LEU A 275 5.45 -11.13 19.45
C LEU A 275 6.71 -11.91 19.85
N GLY A 276 7.63 -11.29 20.58
CA GLY A 276 8.87 -11.91 21.07
C GLY A 276 10.03 -11.98 20.06
N VAL A 277 9.89 -11.31 18.89
CA VAL A 277 11.00 -11.23 17.93
C VAL A 277 12.00 -10.18 18.37
N SER A 278 13.31 -10.49 18.31
CA SER A 278 14.36 -9.53 18.63
C SER A 278 14.31 -8.30 17.72
N ALA A 279 14.65 -7.13 18.25
CA ALA A 279 14.60 -5.87 17.53
C ALA A 279 15.43 -5.89 16.24
N ASP A 280 16.60 -6.56 16.27
CA ASP A 280 17.49 -6.69 15.11
C ASP A 280 16.84 -7.47 13.96
N ARG A 281 16.16 -8.60 14.26
CA ARG A 281 15.41 -9.38 13.24
C ARG A 281 14.17 -8.67 12.77
N ALA A 282 13.45 -7.99 13.66
CA ALA A 282 12.28 -7.21 13.33
C ALA A 282 12.62 -6.05 12.39
N PHE A 283 13.66 -5.29 12.70
CA PHE A 283 14.19 -4.24 11.83
C PHE A 283 14.64 -4.81 10.48
N SER A 284 15.43 -5.90 10.50
CA SER A 284 15.95 -6.54 9.29
C SER A 284 14.81 -7.04 8.39
N THR A 285 13.69 -7.51 8.96
CA THR A 285 12.47 -7.87 8.19
C THR A 285 11.93 -6.66 7.42
N GLY A 286 11.75 -5.52 8.09
CA GLY A 286 11.28 -4.28 7.46
C GLY A 286 12.25 -3.78 6.40
N PHE A 287 13.55 -3.83 6.68
CA PHE A 287 14.59 -3.41 5.76
C PHE A 287 14.66 -4.30 4.51
N LEU A 288 14.66 -5.64 4.66
CA LEU A 288 14.64 -6.55 3.50
C LEU A 288 13.38 -6.38 2.66
N PHE A 289 12.22 -6.16 3.29
CA PHE A 289 11.00 -5.87 2.55
C PHE A 289 11.09 -4.53 1.80
N PHE A 290 11.77 -3.53 2.36
CA PHE A 290 12.08 -2.30 1.63
C PHE A 290 12.99 -2.55 0.41
N VAL A 291 14.04 -3.33 0.57
CA VAL A 291 14.93 -3.72 -0.54
C VAL A 291 14.12 -4.43 -1.65
N VAL A 292 13.13 -5.26 -1.30
CA VAL A 292 12.18 -5.84 -2.28
C VAL A 292 11.44 -4.75 -3.05
N THR A 293 10.96 -3.69 -2.39
CA THR A 293 10.26 -2.58 -3.08
C THR A 293 11.17 -1.79 -3.99
N ILE A 294 12.44 -1.61 -3.62
CA ILE A 294 13.47 -0.99 -4.49
C ILE A 294 13.76 -1.89 -5.69
N ALA A 295 13.98 -3.19 -5.46
CA ALA A 295 14.23 -4.15 -6.54
C ALA A 295 13.07 -4.17 -7.56
N LEU A 296 11.84 -4.05 -7.09
CA LEU A 296 10.64 -3.96 -7.93
C LEU A 296 10.59 -2.66 -8.77
N ALA A 297 11.26 -1.59 -8.34
CA ALA A 297 11.35 -0.34 -9.08
C ALA A 297 12.42 -0.38 -10.20
N VAL A 298 13.42 -1.26 -10.11
CA VAL A 298 14.55 -1.33 -11.06
C VAL A 298 14.11 -1.49 -12.52
N PRO A 299 13.17 -2.39 -12.88
CA PRO A 299 12.69 -2.49 -14.26
C PRO A 299 12.08 -1.17 -14.76
N GLY A 300 11.36 -0.44 -13.88
CA GLY A 300 10.78 0.86 -14.22
C GLY A 300 11.83 1.92 -14.52
N VAL A 301 12.89 1.99 -13.73
CA VAL A 301 14.04 2.86 -13.98
C VAL A 301 14.68 2.54 -15.33
N ALA A 302 14.92 1.25 -15.62
CA ALA A 302 15.49 0.82 -16.88
C ALA A 302 14.61 1.21 -18.09
N ILE A 303 13.28 1.14 -17.96
CA ILE A 303 12.33 1.57 -18.99
C ILE A 303 12.44 3.08 -19.21
N ILE A 304 12.42 3.88 -18.15
CA ILE A 304 12.52 5.35 -18.22
C ILE A 304 13.82 5.78 -18.92
N LEU A 305 14.95 5.18 -18.54
CA LEU A 305 16.25 5.50 -19.14
C LEU A 305 16.30 5.16 -20.63
N ARG A 306 15.79 3.98 -21.03
CA ARG A 306 15.75 3.57 -22.45
C ARG A 306 14.86 4.48 -23.30
N GLU A 307 13.73 4.94 -22.76
CA GLU A 307 12.84 5.85 -23.47
C GLU A 307 13.40 7.29 -23.54
N GLY A 308 14.11 7.73 -22.50
CA GLY A 308 14.80 9.02 -22.50
C GLY A 308 15.94 9.09 -23.53
N ILE A 309 16.69 8.00 -23.72
CA ILE A 309 17.76 7.91 -24.72
C ILE A 309 17.20 7.91 -26.16
N ARG A 310 16.05 7.26 -26.39
CA ARG A 310 15.42 7.19 -27.73
C ARG A 310 14.80 8.51 -28.21
N ARG A 311 14.66 9.49 -27.33
CA ARG A 311 14.08 10.81 -27.64
C ARG A 311 15.13 11.90 -27.88
N ARG A 312 16.38 11.60 -27.61
CA ARG A 312 17.53 12.45 -27.98
C ARG A 312 18.11 11.97 -29.30
#